data_79bb4c80171a028e5116437abfb5b74c
#
_entry.id   79bb4c80171a028e5116437abfb5b74c
#
_cell.length_a   1.000
_cell.length_b   1.000
_cell.length_c   1.000
_cell.angle_alpha   90.00
_cell.angle_beta   90.00
_cell.angle_gamma   90.00
#
_symmetry.space_group_name_H-M   'P 1'
#
loop_
_entity.id
_entity.type
_entity.pdbx_description
1 polymer ?
#
loop_
_entity_poly.entity_id
_entity_poly.type
_entity_poly.pdbx_seq_one_letter_code
_entity_poly.pdbx_strand_id
1 'polypeptide(L)'
;MKLLVYYFLIILTLNSCNEKNNHFAIVVHGGAGTILKDNMTNEMEKAYKQKLEEALNVGYSILKQNGKSVDAVEATIKILEDSELFNAGKGSVLSNNEEVEMDASIMTGDNLNAGAVSGIKKIKNPITLARKVMEESEHVFLSGSGAEDFAVSKGFKLIDNSNFITNNRLNSLKNIKKRESNADNKFGTVGCVAIDKNGNITSGTSTGGMTNKKWNRIGDVPIIGAGTYANNQTCGISSTGWGEYFIRNVVAYDISAQIEYNKKSIKNAAKNTLKKVKELGGSGGVIGIDKNLNIIMEFNTEGMYRGYKKDNGDSAIEDRKSTRLNSSHLVISYAVFCLKKK
;
A
#
# COMPACT_ATOMS: atom_id res chain seq x y z
N MET A 1 -44.54 14.65 -40.80
CA MET A 1 -43.79 13.39 -40.80
C MET A 1 -42.28 13.57 -40.59
N LYS A 2 -41.61 14.51 -41.27
CA LYS A 2 -40.15 14.73 -41.09
C LYS A 2 -39.72 15.25 -39.69
N LEU A 3 -40.54 16.05 -39.01
CA LEU A 3 -40.26 16.59 -37.68
C LEU A 3 -40.34 15.53 -36.57
N LEU A 4 -41.24 14.54 -36.68
CA LEU A 4 -41.36 13.44 -35.73
C LEU A 4 -40.17 12.48 -35.78
N VAL A 5 -39.54 12.29 -36.94
CA VAL A 5 -38.36 11.41 -37.12
C VAL A 5 -37.12 12.04 -36.43
N TYR A 6 -36.99 13.36 -36.48
CA TYR A 6 -35.89 14.07 -35.79
C TYR A 6 -36.00 14.00 -34.24
N TYR A 7 -37.21 14.08 -33.72
CA TYR A 7 -37.43 13.90 -32.26
C TYR A 7 -37.14 12.47 -31.80
N PHE A 8 -37.45 11.46 -32.62
CA PHE A 8 -37.13 10.07 -32.29
C PHE A 8 -35.63 9.76 -32.38
N LEU A 9 -34.89 10.38 -33.30
CA LEU A 9 -33.44 10.26 -33.37
C LEU A 9 -32.70 10.95 -32.20
N ILE A 10 -33.20 12.07 -31.69
CA ILE A 10 -32.62 12.78 -30.56
C ILE A 10 -32.83 11.99 -29.25
N ILE A 11 -33.95 11.29 -29.09
CA ILE A 11 -34.21 10.46 -27.90
C ILE A 11 -33.32 9.19 -27.86
N LEU A 12 -32.95 8.65 -29.03
CA LEU A 12 -32.04 7.50 -29.14
C LEU A 12 -30.58 7.81 -28.79
N THR A 13 -30.15 9.06 -28.88
CA THR A 13 -28.77 9.46 -28.54
C THR A 13 -28.55 9.78 -27.08
N LEU A 14 -29.62 9.90 -26.27
CA LEU A 14 -29.53 10.20 -24.84
C LEU A 14 -29.47 8.96 -23.94
N ASN A 15 -29.65 7.75 -24.48
CA ASN A 15 -29.42 6.50 -23.77
C ASN A 15 -27.98 5.96 -24.02
N SER A 16 -26.97 6.81 -23.95
CA SER A 16 -25.62 6.35 -23.64
C SER A 16 -25.66 5.92 -22.16
N CYS A 17 -26.11 4.69 -21.91
CA CYS A 17 -25.84 4.02 -20.65
C CYS A 17 -24.31 4.07 -20.49
N ASN A 18 -23.84 4.95 -19.60
CA ASN A 18 -22.56 4.76 -18.95
C ASN A 18 -22.69 3.39 -18.27
N GLU A 19 -22.22 2.33 -18.91
CA GLU A 19 -21.97 1.07 -18.21
C GLU A 19 -21.11 1.44 -17.01
N LYS A 20 -21.72 1.46 -15.82
CA LYS A 20 -20.96 1.62 -14.58
C LYS A 20 -19.93 0.53 -14.62
N ASN A 21 -18.69 0.94 -14.67
CA ASN A 21 -17.56 0.04 -14.63
C ASN A 21 -17.64 -0.68 -13.29
N ASN A 22 -18.27 -1.88 -13.26
CA ASN A 22 -18.53 -2.62 -12.01
C ASN A 22 -17.26 -3.29 -11.46
N HIS A 23 -16.12 -3.02 -12.09
CA HIS A 23 -14.84 -3.60 -11.74
C HIS A 23 -14.16 -2.87 -10.60
N PHE A 24 -13.54 -3.65 -9.72
CA PHE A 24 -12.77 -3.14 -8.60
C PHE A 24 -11.55 -4.03 -8.32
N ALA A 25 -10.55 -3.47 -7.68
CA ALA A 25 -9.36 -4.21 -7.29
C ALA A 25 -8.73 -3.61 -6.03
N ILE A 26 -7.97 -4.44 -5.34
CA ILE A 26 -7.19 -4.04 -4.17
C ILE A 26 -5.83 -4.73 -4.20
N VAL A 27 -4.79 -4.00 -3.82
CA VAL A 27 -3.42 -4.49 -3.67
C VAL A 27 -2.83 -4.01 -2.36
N VAL A 28 -2.04 -4.85 -1.70
CA VAL A 28 -1.45 -4.59 -0.39
C VAL A 28 0.03 -4.96 -0.37
N HIS A 29 0.83 -4.25 0.42
CA HIS A 29 2.16 -4.69 0.83
C HIS A 29 2.33 -4.67 2.35
N GLY A 30 3.16 -5.59 2.84
CA GLY A 30 3.60 -5.68 4.23
C GLY A 30 5.08 -5.34 4.39
N GLY A 31 5.66 -4.64 3.40
CA GLY A 31 7.05 -4.19 3.42
C GLY A 31 7.97 -4.94 2.47
N ALA A 32 8.98 -4.21 1.97
CA ALA A 32 10.09 -4.74 1.18
C ALA A 32 11.36 -4.84 2.05
N GLY A 33 12.23 -5.80 1.76
CA GLY A 33 13.49 -5.96 2.50
C GLY A 33 14.18 -7.30 2.27
N THR A 34 15.07 -7.65 3.20
CA THR A 34 15.83 -8.90 3.20
C THR A 34 14.95 -10.04 3.71
N ILE A 35 14.03 -10.51 2.85
CA ILE A 35 13.12 -11.62 3.16
C ILE A 35 13.76 -12.90 2.62
N LEU A 36 14.81 -13.37 3.31
CA LEU A 36 15.51 -14.61 2.98
C LEU A 36 14.82 -15.81 3.64
N LYS A 37 14.75 -16.92 2.91
CA LYS A 37 14.16 -18.17 3.42
C LYS A 37 14.89 -18.68 4.67
N ASP A 38 16.20 -18.53 4.71
CA ASP A 38 17.05 -19.03 5.79
C ASP A 38 16.87 -18.23 7.11
N ASN A 39 16.25 -17.04 7.03
CA ASN A 39 15.98 -16.19 8.19
C ASN A 39 14.54 -16.29 8.70
N MET A 40 13.73 -17.22 8.14
CA MET A 40 12.31 -17.34 8.48
C MET A 40 11.92 -18.81 8.70
N THR A 41 11.18 -19.08 9.77
CA THR A 41 10.53 -20.38 9.93
C THR A 41 9.29 -20.47 9.03
N ASN A 42 8.85 -21.67 8.72
CA ASN A 42 7.63 -21.91 7.93
C ASN A 42 6.39 -21.32 8.65
N GLU A 43 6.37 -21.35 9.97
CA GLU A 43 5.30 -20.79 10.80
C GLU A 43 5.24 -19.27 10.68
N MET A 44 6.39 -18.60 10.69
CA MET A 44 6.47 -17.15 10.48
C MET A 44 6.00 -16.76 9.07
N GLU A 45 6.50 -17.45 8.04
CA GLU A 45 6.07 -17.20 6.65
C GLU A 45 4.55 -17.36 6.52
N LYS A 46 3.99 -18.44 7.08
CA LYS A 46 2.54 -18.68 7.09
C LYS A 46 1.78 -17.57 7.82
N ALA A 47 2.27 -17.13 8.99
CA ALA A 47 1.63 -16.05 9.75
C ALA A 47 1.57 -14.73 8.97
N TYR A 48 2.68 -14.33 8.30
CA TYR A 48 2.69 -13.15 7.44
C TYR A 48 1.70 -13.26 6.29
N LYS A 49 1.66 -14.40 5.58
CA LYS A 49 0.75 -14.62 4.45
C LYS A 49 -0.71 -14.63 4.90
N GLN A 50 -1.02 -15.29 6.01
CA GLN A 50 -2.38 -15.30 6.57
C GLN A 50 -2.86 -13.90 6.97
N LYS A 51 -1.99 -13.09 7.59
CA LYS A 51 -2.36 -11.73 8.00
C LYS A 51 -2.55 -10.81 6.80
N LEU A 52 -1.74 -10.95 5.73
CA LEU A 52 -1.97 -10.23 4.47
C LEU A 52 -3.30 -10.63 3.82
N GLU A 53 -3.63 -11.92 3.85
CA GLU A 53 -4.88 -12.44 3.30
C GLU A 53 -6.09 -11.91 4.07
N GLU A 54 -6.01 -11.89 5.41
CA GLU A 54 -7.03 -11.29 6.28
C GLU A 54 -7.27 -9.81 5.92
N ALA A 55 -6.19 -9.03 5.83
CA ALA A 55 -6.26 -7.62 5.48
C ALA A 55 -6.88 -7.39 4.09
N LEU A 56 -6.44 -8.15 3.07
CA LEU A 56 -7.00 -8.10 1.72
C LEU A 56 -8.48 -8.45 1.71
N ASN A 57 -8.90 -9.48 2.44
CA ASN A 57 -10.29 -9.93 2.48
C ASN A 57 -11.22 -8.89 3.09
N VAL A 58 -10.76 -8.15 4.10
CA VAL A 58 -11.54 -7.05 4.70
C VAL A 58 -11.78 -5.94 3.67
N GLY A 59 -10.73 -5.42 3.03
CA GLY A 59 -10.87 -4.37 2.02
C GLY A 59 -11.65 -4.83 0.78
N TYR A 60 -11.37 -6.05 0.30
CA TYR A 60 -12.12 -6.65 -0.81
C TYR A 60 -13.62 -6.76 -0.52
N SER A 61 -14.00 -7.15 0.71
CA SER A 61 -15.41 -7.28 1.09
C SER A 61 -16.14 -5.94 1.05
N ILE A 62 -15.47 -4.87 1.47
CA ILE A 62 -16.00 -3.49 1.39
C ILE A 62 -16.28 -3.12 -0.08
N LEU A 63 -15.29 -3.30 -0.97
CA LEU A 63 -15.43 -2.99 -2.39
C LEU A 63 -16.51 -3.83 -3.08
N LYS A 64 -16.57 -5.12 -2.76
CA LYS A 64 -17.59 -6.04 -3.27
C LYS A 64 -19.03 -5.57 -2.93
N GLN A 65 -19.20 -4.99 -1.73
CA GLN A 65 -20.48 -4.44 -1.24
C GLN A 65 -20.74 -3.00 -1.69
N ASN A 66 -20.07 -2.51 -2.73
CA ASN A 66 -20.15 -1.15 -3.27
C ASN A 66 -19.64 -0.06 -2.29
N GLY A 67 -18.77 -0.42 -1.33
CA GLY A 67 -18.09 0.53 -0.46
C GLY A 67 -17.03 1.34 -1.23
N LYS A 68 -16.62 2.46 -0.63
CA LYS A 68 -15.64 3.37 -1.22
C LYS A 68 -14.21 2.81 -1.09
N SER A 69 -13.35 3.15 -2.03
CA SER A 69 -11.92 2.77 -1.99
C SER A 69 -11.21 3.28 -0.73
N VAL A 70 -11.56 4.46 -0.23
CA VAL A 70 -10.99 5.02 1.01
C VAL A 70 -11.33 4.18 2.24
N ASP A 71 -12.54 3.65 2.32
CA ASP A 71 -12.95 2.76 3.43
C ASP A 71 -12.22 1.42 3.36
N ALA A 72 -12.04 0.89 2.15
CA ALA A 72 -11.30 -0.36 1.93
C ALA A 72 -9.80 -0.21 2.29
N VAL A 73 -9.15 0.89 1.87
CA VAL A 73 -7.75 1.16 2.17
C VAL A 73 -7.52 1.33 3.67
N GLU A 74 -8.33 2.17 4.35
CA GLU A 74 -8.22 2.34 5.79
C GLU A 74 -8.41 1.02 6.53
N ALA A 75 -9.48 0.29 6.25
CA ALA A 75 -9.79 -0.96 6.94
C ALA A 75 -8.69 -2.01 6.74
N THR A 76 -8.13 -2.12 5.53
CA THR A 76 -7.01 -3.02 5.21
C THR A 76 -5.78 -2.67 6.03
N ILE A 77 -5.38 -1.39 6.05
CA ILE A 77 -4.18 -0.94 6.77
C ILE A 77 -4.34 -1.10 8.28
N LYS A 78 -5.53 -0.87 8.84
CA LYS A 78 -5.80 -1.10 10.28
C LYS A 78 -5.53 -2.54 10.71
N ILE A 79 -5.89 -3.54 9.91
CA ILE A 79 -5.56 -4.95 10.21
C ILE A 79 -4.04 -5.17 10.30
N LEU A 80 -3.28 -4.49 9.45
CA LEU A 80 -1.82 -4.58 9.45
C LEU A 80 -1.20 -3.78 10.61
N GLU A 81 -1.73 -2.61 10.95
CA GLU A 81 -1.32 -1.80 12.11
C GLU A 81 -1.61 -2.49 13.45
N ASP A 82 -2.70 -3.26 13.54
CA ASP A 82 -3.06 -4.03 14.74
C ASP A 82 -2.20 -5.30 14.93
N SER A 83 -1.34 -5.63 13.95
CA SER A 83 -0.49 -6.83 13.95
C SER A 83 0.94 -6.51 14.39
N GLU A 84 1.51 -7.34 15.27
CA GLU A 84 2.93 -7.25 15.66
C GLU A 84 3.92 -7.66 14.56
N LEU A 85 3.42 -8.26 13.48
CA LEU A 85 4.27 -8.79 12.39
C LEU A 85 4.88 -7.68 11.55
N PHE A 86 4.14 -6.60 11.28
CA PHE A 86 4.55 -5.54 10.35
C PHE A 86 5.12 -4.32 11.08
N ASN A 87 5.89 -3.52 10.38
CA ASN A 87 6.43 -2.26 10.91
C ASN A 87 5.41 -1.12 10.69
N ALA A 88 4.30 -1.18 11.41
CA ALA A 88 3.26 -0.16 11.46
C ALA A 88 2.42 -0.41 12.71
N GLY A 89 1.85 0.63 13.32
CA GLY A 89 1.03 0.50 14.51
C GLY A 89 1.74 -0.29 15.61
N LYS A 90 1.11 -1.37 16.09
CA LYS A 90 1.60 -2.21 17.20
C LYS A 90 2.95 -2.89 16.91
N GLY A 91 3.27 -3.18 15.66
CA GLY A 91 4.54 -3.81 15.27
C GLY A 91 5.64 -2.83 14.86
N SER A 92 5.47 -1.55 15.12
CA SER A 92 6.42 -0.51 14.73
C SER A 92 7.80 -0.71 15.35
N VAL A 93 8.82 -0.35 14.58
CA VAL A 93 10.21 -0.34 15.04
C VAL A 93 10.43 0.80 16.05
N LEU A 94 11.50 0.70 16.81
CA LEU A 94 11.84 1.67 17.84
C LEU A 94 12.87 2.69 17.35
N SER A 95 12.67 3.94 17.75
CA SER A 95 13.66 5.01 17.64
C SER A 95 14.88 4.77 18.53
N ASN A 96 15.91 5.59 18.40
CA ASN A 96 17.10 5.53 19.28
C ASN A 96 16.74 5.70 20.77
N ASN A 97 15.66 6.41 21.07
CA ASN A 97 15.16 6.68 22.41
C ASN A 97 14.27 5.53 22.96
N GLU A 98 14.18 4.40 22.26
CA GLU A 98 13.37 3.24 22.65
C GLU A 98 11.86 3.49 22.64
N GLU A 99 11.42 4.51 21.91
CA GLU A 99 10.03 4.85 21.70
C GLU A 99 9.56 4.46 20.29
N VAL A 100 8.28 4.16 20.16
CA VAL A 100 7.61 4.04 18.85
C VAL A 100 7.21 5.43 18.38
N GLU A 101 7.57 5.77 17.14
CA GLU A 101 7.19 6.99 16.44
C GLU A 101 6.65 6.59 15.08
N MET A 102 5.38 6.89 14.80
CA MET A 102 4.66 6.38 13.65
C MET A 102 4.32 7.50 12.66
N ASP A 103 4.30 7.12 11.39
CA ASP A 103 3.94 7.97 10.27
C ASP A 103 2.86 7.28 9.43
N ALA A 104 1.89 8.02 8.90
CA ALA A 104 0.91 7.50 7.97
C ALA A 104 0.42 8.59 7.01
N SER A 105 -0.04 8.17 5.83
CA SER A 105 -0.74 9.04 4.89
C SER A 105 -1.80 8.29 4.09
N ILE A 106 -2.81 9.02 3.64
CA ILE A 106 -3.86 8.53 2.76
C ILE A 106 -4.21 9.63 1.75
N MET A 107 -4.51 9.23 0.51
CA MET A 107 -4.87 10.15 -0.56
C MET A 107 -5.93 9.55 -1.46
N THR A 108 -6.95 10.35 -1.82
CA THR A 108 -8.00 9.98 -2.78
C THR A 108 -7.73 10.63 -4.14
N GLY A 109 -7.95 9.88 -5.21
CA GLY A 109 -7.58 10.30 -6.56
C GLY A 109 -8.65 11.08 -7.31
N ASP A 110 -9.87 11.19 -6.80
CA ASP A 110 -10.99 11.89 -7.41
C ASP A 110 -10.87 13.41 -7.30
N ASN A 111 -10.40 13.90 -6.17
CA ASN A 111 -10.26 15.32 -5.85
C ASN A 111 -8.87 15.70 -5.34
N LEU A 112 -7.93 14.73 -5.32
CA LEU A 112 -6.56 14.85 -4.81
C LEU A 112 -6.49 15.22 -3.31
N ASN A 113 -7.55 15.00 -2.55
CA ASN A 113 -7.54 15.21 -1.11
C ASN A 113 -6.58 14.21 -0.45
N ALA A 114 -5.80 14.72 0.49
CA ALA A 114 -4.81 13.94 1.20
C ALA A 114 -4.75 14.32 2.67
N GLY A 115 -4.36 13.35 3.49
CA GLY A 115 -4.08 13.58 4.90
C GLY A 115 -2.86 12.77 5.32
N ALA A 116 -2.01 13.38 6.14
CA ALA A 116 -0.78 12.76 6.63
C ALA A 116 -0.53 13.12 8.10
N VAL A 117 0.12 12.19 8.79
CA VAL A 117 0.62 12.38 10.15
C VAL A 117 2.03 11.82 10.28
N SER A 118 2.88 12.47 11.09
CA SER A 118 4.24 11.99 11.36
C SER A 118 4.64 12.17 12.81
N GLY A 119 5.55 11.29 13.27
CA GLY A 119 6.12 11.35 14.60
C GLY A 119 5.10 11.20 15.73
N ILE A 120 3.95 10.60 15.47
CA ILE A 120 2.92 10.34 16.48
C ILE A 120 3.29 9.11 17.32
N LYS A 121 2.97 9.16 18.61
CA LYS A 121 3.41 8.15 19.59
C LYS A 121 2.27 7.44 20.31
N LYS A 122 1.07 8.01 20.30
CA LYS A 122 -0.04 7.62 21.19
C LYS A 122 -1.34 7.27 20.47
N ILE A 123 -1.31 7.11 19.15
CA ILE A 123 -2.50 6.80 18.33
C ILE A 123 -2.46 5.34 17.90
N LYS A 124 -3.52 4.58 18.21
CA LYS A 124 -3.61 3.15 17.91
C LYS A 124 -3.45 2.87 16.43
N ASN A 125 -4.22 3.56 15.60
CA ASN A 125 -4.23 3.39 14.15
C ASN A 125 -3.88 4.71 13.45
N PRO A 126 -2.60 4.93 13.12
CA PRO A 126 -2.14 6.14 12.41
C PRO A 126 -2.89 6.44 11.13
N ILE A 127 -3.27 5.42 10.35
CA ILE A 127 -4.00 5.59 9.10
C ILE A 127 -5.38 6.23 9.31
N THR A 128 -6.07 5.89 10.39
CA THR A 128 -7.36 6.51 10.73
C THR A 128 -7.18 7.99 11.06
N LEU A 129 -6.11 8.37 11.77
CA LEU A 129 -5.82 9.77 12.04
C LEU A 129 -5.44 10.52 10.75
N ALA A 130 -4.63 9.93 9.87
CA ALA A 130 -4.31 10.52 8.57
C ALA A 130 -5.59 10.79 7.75
N ARG A 131 -6.54 9.85 7.75
CA ARG A 131 -7.86 10.05 7.13
C ARG A 131 -8.64 11.18 7.78
N LYS A 132 -8.62 11.30 9.11
CA LYS A 132 -9.28 12.42 9.81
C LYS A 132 -8.66 13.76 9.47
N VAL A 133 -7.36 13.82 9.30
CA VAL A 133 -6.69 15.04 8.80
C VAL A 133 -7.20 15.39 7.41
N MET A 134 -7.32 14.44 6.50
CA MET A 134 -7.84 14.65 5.15
C MET A 134 -9.29 15.15 5.13
N GLU A 135 -10.15 14.57 5.97
CA GLU A 135 -11.60 14.80 5.91
C GLU A 135 -12.09 15.97 6.80
N GLU A 136 -11.37 16.28 7.89
CA GLU A 136 -11.87 17.18 8.94
C GLU A 136 -10.84 18.24 9.38
N SER A 137 -9.79 18.47 8.61
CA SER A 137 -8.78 19.50 8.85
C SER A 137 -8.64 20.43 7.65
N GLU A 138 -8.24 21.68 7.88
CA GLU A 138 -7.80 22.61 6.84
C GLU A 138 -6.39 22.30 6.32
N HIS A 139 -5.67 21.41 7.03
CA HIS A 139 -4.30 21.06 6.75
C HIS A 139 -4.21 19.68 6.10
N VAL A 140 -3.18 19.48 5.31
CA VAL A 140 -2.87 18.16 4.71
C VAL A 140 -1.98 17.32 5.63
N PHE A 141 -1.14 17.96 6.46
CA PHE A 141 -0.10 17.25 7.20
C PHE A 141 0.07 17.83 8.61
N LEU A 142 -0.11 16.97 9.62
CA LEU A 142 0.10 17.29 11.03
C LEU A 142 1.22 16.41 11.61
N SER A 143 1.92 16.88 12.66
CA SER A 143 3.03 16.14 13.25
C SER A 143 3.08 16.20 14.77
N GLY A 144 3.69 15.16 15.39
CA GLY A 144 3.99 15.08 16.82
C GLY A 144 2.79 15.33 17.73
N SER A 145 3.00 16.07 18.80
CA SER A 145 1.95 16.37 19.77
C SER A 145 0.78 17.15 19.19
N GLY A 146 1.03 18.05 18.21
CA GLY A 146 -0.05 18.77 17.54
C GLY A 146 -1.02 17.86 16.79
N ALA A 147 -0.50 16.78 16.15
CA ALA A 147 -1.35 15.76 15.54
C ALA A 147 -2.13 14.95 16.59
N GLU A 148 -1.54 14.70 17.76
CA GLU A 148 -2.22 14.02 18.87
C GLU A 148 -3.29 14.90 19.51
N ASP A 149 -3.05 16.22 19.66
CA ASP A 149 -4.05 17.19 20.14
C ASP A 149 -5.24 17.27 19.18
N PHE A 150 -4.97 17.31 17.88
CA PHE A 150 -6.03 17.22 16.85
C PHE A 150 -6.81 15.89 16.99
N ALA A 151 -6.12 14.78 17.19
CA ALA A 151 -6.78 13.48 17.39
C ALA A 151 -7.73 13.50 18.60
N VAL A 152 -7.29 14.05 19.74
CA VAL A 152 -8.13 14.20 20.94
C VAL A 152 -9.36 15.06 20.64
N SER A 153 -9.20 16.18 19.92
CA SER A 153 -10.32 17.04 19.51
C SER A 153 -11.34 16.33 18.62
N LYS A 154 -10.92 15.25 17.94
CA LYS A 154 -11.76 14.39 17.09
C LYS A 154 -12.23 13.11 17.80
N GLY A 155 -12.06 13.03 19.12
CA GLY A 155 -12.56 11.94 19.95
C GLY A 155 -11.67 10.68 20.00
N PHE A 156 -10.42 10.75 19.53
CA PHE A 156 -9.47 9.64 19.69
C PHE A 156 -9.04 9.52 21.16
N LYS A 157 -8.83 8.28 21.57
CA LYS A 157 -8.21 7.98 22.86
C LYS A 157 -6.71 7.81 22.68
N LEU A 158 -5.93 8.52 23.45
CA LEU A 158 -4.49 8.33 23.49
C LEU A 158 -4.15 7.03 24.22
N ILE A 159 -3.20 6.28 23.69
CA ILE A 159 -2.69 5.02 24.24
C ILE A 159 -1.24 5.24 24.65
N ASP A 160 -0.84 4.66 25.79
CA ASP A 160 0.55 4.72 26.21
C ASP A 160 1.49 4.08 25.18
N ASN A 161 2.64 4.70 24.94
CA ASN A 161 3.59 4.27 23.92
C ASN A 161 4.10 2.83 24.14
N SER A 162 4.17 2.39 25.42
CA SER A 162 4.57 1.03 25.79
C SER A 162 3.67 -0.06 25.16
N ASN A 163 2.42 0.25 24.85
CA ASN A 163 1.50 -0.71 24.21
C ASN A 163 1.91 -1.10 22.79
N PHE A 164 2.73 -0.30 22.11
CA PHE A 164 3.23 -0.58 20.76
C PHE A 164 4.56 -1.34 20.78
N ILE A 165 5.25 -1.39 21.91
CA ILE A 165 6.57 -1.98 22.05
C ILE A 165 6.44 -3.50 22.12
N THR A 166 7.15 -4.21 21.22
CA THR A 166 7.24 -5.67 21.22
C THR A 166 8.65 -6.13 21.58
N ASN A 167 8.76 -7.31 22.21
CA ASN A 167 10.06 -7.90 22.56
C ASN A 167 10.96 -8.09 21.32
N ASN A 168 10.37 -8.43 20.19
CA ASN A 168 11.11 -8.60 18.94
C ASN A 168 11.75 -7.27 18.48
N ARG A 169 11.01 -6.16 18.55
CA ARG A 169 11.53 -4.83 18.17
C ARG A 169 12.57 -4.29 19.15
N LEU A 170 12.38 -4.54 20.45
CA LEU A 170 13.41 -4.23 21.47
C LEU A 170 14.72 -4.98 21.21
N ASN A 171 14.66 -6.28 20.94
CA ASN A 171 15.83 -7.08 20.62
C ASN A 171 16.50 -6.62 19.34
N SER A 172 15.72 -6.27 18.30
CA SER A 172 16.26 -5.71 17.07
C SER A 172 17.01 -4.41 17.31
N LEU A 173 16.45 -3.48 18.08
CA LEU A 173 17.12 -2.23 18.43
C LEU A 173 18.42 -2.47 19.22
N LYS A 174 18.38 -3.34 20.25
CA LYS A 174 19.57 -3.70 21.05
C LYS A 174 20.69 -4.28 20.18
N ASN A 175 20.34 -5.14 19.21
CA ASN A 175 21.31 -5.73 18.29
C ASN A 175 21.95 -4.68 17.36
N ILE A 176 21.15 -3.71 16.85
CA ILE A 176 21.66 -2.63 16.00
C ILE A 176 22.58 -1.70 16.81
N LYS A 177 22.18 -1.32 18.04
CA LYS A 177 23.01 -0.48 18.93
C LYS A 177 24.36 -1.14 19.25
N LYS A 178 24.42 -2.49 19.38
CA LYS A 178 25.66 -3.23 19.67
C LYS A 178 26.60 -3.33 18.48
N ARG A 179 26.07 -3.37 17.23
CA ARG A 179 26.88 -3.62 16.03
C ARG A 179 27.60 -2.37 15.49
N GLU A 180 27.31 -1.18 16.04
CA GLU A 180 27.84 0.13 15.55
C GLU A 180 27.73 0.36 14.02
N SER A 181 27.11 -0.56 13.29
CA SER A 181 26.97 -0.50 11.83
C SER A 181 25.52 -0.37 11.39
N ASN A 182 25.26 0.54 10.47
CA ASN A 182 23.95 0.83 9.85
C ASN A 182 23.47 -0.27 8.89
N ALA A 183 23.99 -1.49 8.94
CA ALA A 183 23.88 -2.48 7.87
C ALA A 183 22.58 -3.33 7.88
N ASP A 184 21.78 -3.30 8.93
CA ASP A 184 20.52 -4.08 8.99
C ASP A 184 19.28 -3.15 8.98
N ASN A 185 19.14 -2.39 7.92
CA ASN A 185 17.91 -1.63 7.68
C ASN A 185 16.79 -2.60 7.26
N LYS A 186 16.11 -3.19 8.23
CA LYS A 186 14.87 -3.92 7.98
C LYS A 186 13.75 -2.90 7.76
N PHE A 187 13.40 -2.70 6.52
CA PHE A 187 12.23 -1.94 6.10
C PHE A 187 10.99 -2.83 6.25
N GLY A 188 9.86 -2.28 6.58
CA GLY A 188 8.67 -3.08 6.81
C GLY A 188 7.38 -2.27 6.84
N THR A 189 7.33 -1.17 6.14
CA THR A 189 6.15 -0.32 5.90
C THR A 189 4.98 -1.13 5.37
N VAL A 190 3.76 -0.83 5.79
CA VAL A 190 2.54 -1.39 5.20
C VAL A 190 1.85 -0.38 4.30
N GLY A 191 1.16 -0.87 3.28
CA GLY A 191 0.38 0.00 2.41
C GLY A 191 -0.68 -0.74 1.62
N CYS A 192 -1.65 0.02 1.14
CA CYS A 192 -2.77 -0.48 0.36
C CYS A 192 -3.15 0.52 -0.73
N VAL A 193 -3.48 0.00 -1.90
CA VAL A 193 -4.12 0.76 -2.98
C VAL A 193 -5.37 0.04 -3.40
N ALA A 194 -6.46 0.78 -3.57
CA ALA A 194 -7.73 0.24 -4.02
C ALA A 194 -8.37 1.14 -5.09
N ILE A 195 -9.09 0.52 -6.01
CA ILE A 195 -10.02 1.18 -6.94
C ILE A 195 -11.41 0.60 -6.72
N ASP A 196 -12.41 1.45 -6.47
CA ASP A 196 -13.79 1.03 -6.27
C ASP A 196 -14.58 0.97 -7.60
N LYS A 197 -15.83 0.50 -7.53
CA LYS A 197 -16.72 0.35 -8.70
C LYS A 197 -17.11 1.68 -9.38
N ASN A 198 -16.83 2.81 -8.74
CA ASN A 198 -17.01 4.13 -9.34
C ASN A 198 -15.74 4.63 -10.03
N GLY A 199 -14.66 3.84 -10.01
CA GLY A 199 -13.36 4.20 -10.57
C GLY A 199 -12.54 5.10 -9.66
N ASN A 200 -12.93 5.30 -8.40
CA ASN A 200 -12.16 6.10 -7.46
C ASN A 200 -10.99 5.30 -6.90
N ILE A 201 -9.81 5.84 -7.06
CA ILE A 201 -8.56 5.27 -6.58
C ILE A 201 -8.19 5.91 -5.24
N THR A 202 -7.82 5.08 -4.27
CA THR A 202 -7.25 5.54 -2.99
C THR A 202 -5.96 4.80 -2.74
N SER A 203 -4.96 5.52 -2.23
CA SER A 203 -3.70 4.97 -1.73
C SER A 203 -3.50 5.36 -0.28
N GLY A 204 -2.96 4.44 0.51
CA GLY A 204 -2.57 4.69 1.90
C GLY A 204 -1.31 3.92 2.27
N THR A 205 -0.53 4.50 3.18
CA THR A 205 0.73 3.91 3.65
C THR A 205 0.91 4.22 5.15
N SER A 206 1.45 3.28 5.94
CA SER A 206 1.68 3.45 7.38
C SER A 206 2.98 2.75 7.82
N THR A 207 3.72 3.35 8.75
CA THR A 207 5.03 2.84 9.19
C THR A 207 5.45 3.33 10.57
N GLY A 208 6.34 2.56 11.24
CA GLY A 208 7.18 3.02 12.34
C GLY A 208 8.51 3.65 11.89
N GLY A 209 8.77 3.70 10.57
CA GLY A 209 10.01 4.22 10.01
C GLY A 209 11.17 3.22 10.06
N MET A 210 12.37 3.69 10.43
CA MET A 210 13.61 2.93 10.47
C MET A 210 14.01 2.62 11.92
N THR A 211 14.45 1.38 12.19
CA THR A 211 14.97 1.00 13.52
C THR A 211 16.17 1.88 13.88
N ASN A 212 16.23 2.32 15.13
CA ASN A 212 17.28 3.20 15.64
C ASN A 212 17.32 4.59 14.98
N LYS A 213 16.20 5.04 14.38
CA LYS A 213 16.10 6.42 13.84
C LYS A 213 16.32 7.44 14.96
N LYS A 214 16.97 8.54 14.59
CA LYS A 214 17.34 9.63 15.52
C LYS A 214 16.67 10.94 15.07
N TRP A 215 16.62 11.92 15.97
CA TRP A 215 16.23 13.30 15.67
C TRP A 215 14.86 13.43 15.01
N ASN A 216 13.90 12.57 15.41
CA ASN A 216 12.55 12.52 14.86
C ASN A 216 12.55 12.32 13.32
N ARG A 217 13.47 11.46 12.80
CA ARG A 217 13.59 11.18 11.37
C ARG A 217 12.27 10.74 10.78
N ILE A 218 11.87 11.39 9.71
CA ILE A 218 10.68 11.09 8.90
C ILE A 218 11.15 10.48 7.58
N GLY A 219 10.48 9.38 7.16
CA GLY A 219 10.68 8.74 5.86
C GLY A 219 9.72 9.27 4.79
N ASP A 220 9.58 8.50 3.74
CA ASP A 220 8.73 8.81 2.59
C ASP A 220 7.22 8.69 2.87
N VAL A 221 6.82 7.84 3.82
CA VAL A 221 5.43 7.45 4.07
C VAL A 221 4.47 8.64 4.25
N PRO A 222 4.74 9.65 5.10
CA PRO A 222 3.79 10.75 5.28
C PRO A 222 3.92 11.83 4.20
N ILE A 223 4.86 11.71 3.27
CA ILE A 223 5.12 12.70 2.22
C ILE A 223 4.34 12.32 0.97
N ILE A 224 3.26 13.07 0.72
CA ILE A 224 2.44 12.92 -0.49
C ILE A 224 3.31 13.12 -1.73
N GLY A 225 3.24 12.16 -2.64
CA GLY A 225 4.09 12.11 -3.83
C GLY A 225 5.36 11.26 -3.67
N ALA A 226 5.83 11.01 -2.44
CA ALA A 226 6.98 10.14 -2.19
C ALA A 226 6.55 8.72 -1.81
N GLY A 227 5.89 8.55 -0.66
CA GLY A 227 5.43 7.25 -0.17
C GLY A 227 4.02 6.89 -0.62
N THR A 228 3.17 7.88 -0.82
CA THR A 228 1.74 7.73 -1.13
C THR A 228 1.33 8.74 -2.20
N TYR A 229 0.60 8.28 -3.22
CA TYR A 229 -0.02 9.16 -4.20
C TYR A 229 -1.24 8.49 -4.83
N ALA A 230 -2.29 9.25 -5.13
CA ALA A 230 -3.45 8.79 -5.87
C ALA A 230 -3.99 9.87 -6.83
N ASN A 231 -4.32 9.46 -8.05
CA ASN A 231 -4.98 10.28 -9.06
C ASN A 231 -5.80 9.38 -9.98
N ASN A 232 -7.12 9.61 -10.06
CA ASN A 232 -8.03 8.83 -10.90
C ASN A 232 -7.69 8.88 -12.40
N GLN A 233 -6.95 9.89 -12.84
CA GLN A 233 -6.54 9.99 -14.26
C GLN A 233 -5.32 9.09 -14.58
N THR A 234 -4.58 8.66 -13.56
CA THR A 234 -3.34 7.88 -13.71
C THR A 234 -3.36 6.61 -12.90
N CYS A 235 -2.99 6.69 -11.60
CA CYS A 235 -2.85 5.53 -10.71
C CYS A 235 -2.84 5.92 -9.22
N GLY A 236 -3.00 4.91 -8.37
CA GLY A 236 -2.60 4.97 -6.96
C GLY A 236 -1.29 4.21 -6.75
N ILE A 237 -0.41 4.73 -5.89
CA ILE A 237 0.89 4.16 -5.55
C ILE A 237 1.11 4.21 -4.04
N SER A 238 1.55 3.08 -3.45
CA SER A 238 2.07 3.01 -2.09
C SER A 238 3.47 2.40 -2.12
N SER A 239 4.40 3.02 -1.40
CA SER A 239 5.83 2.71 -1.45
C SER A 239 6.32 2.10 -0.13
N THR A 240 7.41 1.35 -0.20
CA THR A 240 8.12 0.78 0.95
C THR A 240 9.60 0.65 0.63
N GLY A 241 10.49 1.07 1.54
CA GLY A 241 11.93 0.97 1.29
C GLY A 241 12.74 1.97 2.10
N TRP A 242 13.92 2.33 1.59
CA TRP A 242 14.77 3.32 2.20
C TRP A 242 14.28 4.73 1.88
N GLY A 243 13.52 5.32 2.80
CA GLY A 243 12.71 6.53 2.60
C GLY A 243 13.46 7.72 2.00
N GLU A 244 14.73 7.93 2.37
CA GLU A 244 15.57 9.03 1.87
C GLU A 244 15.69 9.04 0.33
N TYR A 245 15.76 7.87 -0.28
CA TYR A 245 15.83 7.74 -1.74
C TYR A 245 14.48 7.87 -2.41
N PHE A 246 13.41 7.47 -1.72
CA PHE A 246 12.04 7.61 -2.19
C PHE A 246 11.57 9.07 -2.14
N ILE A 247 11.95 9.81 -1.08
CA ILE A 247 11.71 11.26 -0.99
C ILE A 247 12.45 12.00 -2.12
N ARG A 248 13.75 11.76 -2.28
CA ARG A 248 14.59 12.46 -3.26
C ARG A 248 14.17 12.24 -4.71
N ASN A 249 13.54 11.08 -5.01
CA ASN A 249 12.99 10.76 -6.33
C ASN A 249 11.49 11.07 -6.47
N VAL A 250 10.81 11.50 -5.40
CA VAL A 250 9.35 11.72 -5.38
C VAL A 250 8.61 10.51 -6.00
N VAL A 251 8.96 9.30 -5.53
CA VAL A 251 8.73 8.02 -6.23
C VAL A 251 7.29 7.81 -6.64
N ALA A 252 6.32 8.02 -5.73
CA ALA A 252 4.92 7.75 -6.03
C ALA A 252 4.38 8.70 -7.11
N TYR A 253 4.76 9.99 -7.06
CA TYR A 253 4.35 10.97 -8.08
C TYR A 253 5.13 10.78 -9.40
N ASP A 254 6.44 10.46 -9.38
CA ASP A 254 7.21 10.21 -10.62
C ASP A 254 6.57 9.10 -11.46
N ILE A 255 6.02 8.05 -10.82
CA ILE A 255 5.28 6.99 -11.53
C ILE A 255 4.02 7.55 -12.18
N SER A 256 3.21 8.31 -11.45
CA SER A 256 1.99 8.94 -11.97
C SER A 256 2.31 9.93 -13.11
N ALA A 257 3.33 10.77 -12.95
CA ALA A 257 3.78 11.73 -13.95
C ALA A 257 4.26 11.05 -15.24
N GLN A 258 4.96 9.92 -15.17
CA GLN A 258 5.36 9.15 -16.36
C GLN A 258 4.15 8.57 -17.11
N ILE A 259 3.06 8.19 -16.41
CA ILE A 259 1.81 7.77 -17.03
C ILE A 259 1.13 8.98 -17.69
N GLU A 260 1.03 10.10 -17.00
CA GLU A 260 0.32 11.30 -17.45
C GLU A 260 1.01 11.94 -18.66
N TYR A 261 2.29 12.26 -18.54
CA TYR A 261 3.02 13.05 -19.54
C TYR A 261 3.68 12.19 -20.61
N ASN A 262 4.21 11.03 -20.24
CA ASN A 262 4.95 10.16 -21.17
C ASN A 262 4.13 8.96 -21.67
N LYS A 263 2.85 8.84 -21.28
CA LYS A 263 1.92 7.77 -21.69
C LYS A 263 2.48 6.36 -21.48
N LYS A 264 3.35 6.18 -20.45
CA LYS A 264 3.90 4.87 -20.12
C LYS A 264 2.86 4.01 -19.41
N SER A 265 2.96 2.69 -19.55
CA SER A 265 2.23 1.78 -18.69
C SER A 265 2.73 1.92 -17.24
N ILE A 266 1.86 1.70 -16.26
CA ILE A 266 2.20 1.74 -14.84
C ILE A 266 3.41 0.84 -14.51
N LYS A 267 3.50 -0.34 -15.15
CA LYS A 267 4.62 -1.28 -14.98
C LYS A 267 5.95 -0.68 -15.44
N ASN A 268 5.97 -0.06 -16.62
CA ASN A 268 7.20 0.55 -17.15
C ASN A 268 7.60 1.80 -16.35
N ALA A 269 6.63 2.61 -15.93
CA ALA A 269 6.85 3.76 -15.06
C ALA A 269 7.49 3.33 -13.72
N ALA A 270 6.91 2.34 -13.04
CA ALA A 270 7.43 1.82 -11.79
C ALA A 270 8.85 1.25 -11.93
N LYS A 271 9.12 0.45 -12.96
CA LYS A 271 10.46 -0.09 -13.23
C LYS A 271 11.50 1.01 -13.45
N ASN A 272 11.15 2.04 -14.23
CA ASN A 272 12.05 3.17 -14.49
C ASN A 272 12.35 3.96 -13.20
N THR A 273 11.31 4.22 -12.37
CA THR A 273 11.47 4.95 -11.12
C THR A 273 12.32 4.15 -10.12
N LEU A 274 12.06 2.84 -9.96
CA LEU A 274 12.87 1.98 -9.09
C LEU A 274 14.32 1.81 -9.60
N LYS A 275 14.56 1.91 -10.91
CA LYS A 275 15.92 1.97 -11.46
C LYS A 275 16.63 3.21 -10.99
N LYS A 276 16.02 4.41 -11.05
CA LYS A 276 16.58 5.66 -10.52
C LYS A 276 16.90 5.53 -9.02
N VAL A 277 15.99 4.95 -8.22
CA VAL A 277 16.22 4.68 -6.79
C VAL A 277 17.45 3.82 -6.59
N LYS A 278 17.61 2.73 -7.38
CA LYS A 278 18.76 1.82 -7.30
C LYS A 278 20.08 2.51 -7.70
N GLU A 279 20.06 3.33 -8.75
CA GLU A 279 21.24 4.09 -9.21
C GLU A 279 21.76 5.08 -8.17
N LEU A 280 20.87 5.61 -7.31
CA LEU A 280 21.25 6.44 -6.16
C LEU A 280 21.71 5.62 -4.94
N GLY A 281 21.66 4.28 -4.99
CA GLY A 281 22.00 3.39 -3.89
C GLY A 281 20.83 2.97 -3.01
N GLY A 282 19.59 3.32 -3.36
CA GLY A 282 18.40 2.99 -2.61
C GLY A 282 17.80 1.62 -2.96
N SER A 283 17.04 1.07 -2.02
CA SER A 283 16.31 -0.18 -2.18
C SER A 283 14.90 -0.09 -1.62
N GLY A 284 13.98 -0.87 -2.21
CA GLY A 284 12.58 -0.93 -1.79
C GLY A 284 11.67 -1.45 -2.90
N GLY A 285 10.39 -1.11 -2.80
CA GLY A 285 9.38 -1.50 -3.76
C GLY A 285 8.16 -0.60 -3.72
N VAL A 286 7.28 -0.81 -4.67
CA VAL A 286 6.00 -0.12 -4.82
C VAL A 286 4.90 -1.11 -5.18
N ILE A 287 3.71 -0.86 -4.68
CA ILE A 287 2.48 -1.42 -5.22
C ILE A 287 1.66 -0.32 -5.86
N GLY A 288 0.83 -0.68 -6.82
CA GLY A 288 -0.08 0.30 -7.44
C GLY A 288 -1.17 -0.33 -8.29
N ILE A 289 -2.18 0.49 -8.56
CA ILE A 289 -3.28 0.18 -9.49
C ILE A 289 -3.50 1.41 -10.36
N ASP A 290 -3.56 1.22 -11.68
CA ASP A 290 -3.95 2.29 -12.61
C ASP A 290 -5.47 2.31 -12.86
N LYS A 291 -5.95 3.34 -13.54
CA LYS A 291 -7.36 3.51 -13.90
C LYS A 291 -7.95 2.38 -14.75
N ASN A 292 -7.09 1.56 -15.36
CA ASN A 292 -7.48 0.42 -16.18
C ASN A 292 -7.38 -0.91 -15.43
N LEU A 293 -7.28 -0.87 -14.09
CA LEU A 293 -7.14 -2.04 -13.19
C LEU A 293 -5.86 -2.86 -13.42
N ASN A 294 -4.83 -2.28 -14.04
CA ASN A 294 -3.53 -2.92 -14.08
C ASN A 294 -2.85 -2.78 -12.70
N ILE A 295 -2.55 -3.93 -12.09
CA ILE A 295 -1.88 -4.00 -10.81
C ILE A 295 -0.38 -4.17 -11.01
N ILE A 296 0.40 -3.47 -10.19
CA ILE A 296 1.85 -3.65 -10.08
C ILE A 296 2.26 -3.95 -8.64
N MET A 297 3.32 -4.75 -8.51
CA MET A 297 4.01 -5.08 -7.26
C MET A 297 5.51 -5.20 -7.58
N GLU A 298 6.17 -4.07 -7.85
CA GLU A 298 7.57 -4.02 -8.33
C GLU A 298 8.53 -3.69 -7.18
N PHE A 299 9.68 -4.36 -7.13
CA PHE A 299 10.68 -4.14 -6.09
C PHE A 299 12.11 -4.51 -6.55
N ASN A 300 13.13 -3.91 -5.93
CA ASN A 300 14.54 -4.17 -6.19
C ASN A 300 15.28 -4.84 -5.00
N THR A 301 14.55 -5.19 -3.93
CA THR A 301 15.03 -5.99 -2.78
C THR A 301 14.96 -7.50 -3.06
N GLU A 302 15.39 -8.34 -2.11
CA GLU A 302 15.26 -9.81 -2.19
C GLU A 302 13.80 -10.26 -2.14
N GLY A 303 12.95 -9.55 -1.36
CA GLY A 303 11.55 -9.85 -1.23
C GLY A 303 10.70 -8.63 -0.87
N MET A 304 9.40 -8.79 -1.05
CA MET A 304 8.35 -7.87 -0.61
C MET A 304 7.11 -8.69 -0.27
N TYR A 305 6.64 -8.59 0.97
CA TYR A 305 5.31 -9.12 1.34
C TYR A 305 4.24 -8.35 0.61
N ARG A 306 3.45 -9.03 -0.21
CA ARG A 306 2.47 -8.40 -1.09
C ARG A 306 1.33 -9.33 -1.47
N GLY A 307 0.22 -8.75 -1.85
CA GLY A 307 -0.90 -9.51 -2.37
C GLY A 307 -1.92 -8.62 -3.05
N TYR A 308 -2.77 -9.21 -3.88
CA TYR A 308 -3.87 -8.50 -4.54
C TYR A 308 -5.10 -9.37 -4.68
N LYS A 309 -6.25 -8.72 -4.92
CA LYS A 309 -7.50 -9.38 -5.24
C LYS A 309 -8.34 -8.51 -6.18
N LYS A 310 -8.88 -9.12 -7.24
CA LYS A 310 -9.76 -8.48 -8.23
C LYS A 310 -11.18 -9.02 -8.14
N ASP A 311 -12.12 -8.27 -8.67
CA ASP A 311 -13.55 -8.61 -8.74
C ASP A 311 -13.83 -9.93 -9.44
N ASN A 312 -13.02 -10.32 -10.43
CA ASN A 312 -13.13 -11.58 -11.17
C ASN A 312 -12.60 -12.81 -10.40
N GLY A 313 -12.13 -12.63 -9.16
CA GLY A 313 -11.56 -13.69 -8.33
C GLY A 313 -10.06 -13.92 -8.50
N ASP A 314 -9.40 -13.25 -9.46
CA ASP A 314 -7.94 -13.28 -9.61
C ASP A 314 -7.28 -12.71 -8.36
N SER A 315 -6.40 -13.48 -7.70
CA SER A 315 -5.73 -13.09 -6.47
C SER A 315 -4.41 -13.83 -6.27
N ALA A 316 -3.48 -13.16 -5.59
CA ALA A 316 -2.22 -13.78 -5.17
C ALA A 316 -1.72 -13.18 -3.87
N ILE A 317 -0.96 -13.97 -3.10
CA ILE A 317 -0.15 -13.52 -1.95
C ILE A 317 1.25 -14.07 -2.13
N GLU A 318 2.24 -13.19 -2.10
CA GLU A 318 3.62 -13.51 -2.39
C GLU A 318 4.56 -12.79 -1.42
N ASP A 319 5.79 -13.30 -1.29
CA ASP A 319 6.82 -12.72 -0.40
C ASP A 319 8.16 -12.49 -1.12
N ARG A 320 8.54 -13.36 -2.06
CA ARG A 320 9.82 -13.33 -2.78
C ARG A 320 9.63 -13.25 -4.29
N LYS A 321 10.71 -13.00 -5.01
CA LYS A 321 10.70 -13.16 -6.46
C LYS A 321 10.39 -14.61 -6.79
N SER A 322 9.34 -14.86 -7.57
CA SER A 322 9.06 -16.22 -8.04
C SER A 322 10.20 -16.64 -8.97
N THR A 323 10.83 -17.77 -8.67
CA THR A 323 11.75 -18.49 -9.58
C THR A 323 10.99 -19.26 -10.67
N ARG A 324 9.68 -19.00 -10.86
CA ARG A 324 8.94 -19.57 -11.97
C ARG A 324 9.49 -19.00 -13.27
N LEU A 325 10.30 -19.82 -13.95
CA LEU A 325 10.48 -19.73 -15.39
C LEU A 325 9.10 -19.56 -16.01
N ASN A 326 8.95 -18.57 -16.90
CA ASN A 326 7.73 -18.38 -17.71
C ASN A 326 7.37 -19.68 -18.43
N SER A 327 6.59 -20.55 -17.82
CA SER A 327 5.84 -21.57 -18.53
C SER A 327 4.46 -20.98 -18.86
N SER A 328 4.45 -20.01 -19.75
CA SER A 328 3.30 -19.77 -20.59
C SER A 328 3.11 -21.02 -21.45
N HIS A 329 1.92 -21.62 -21.34
CA HIS A 329 1.43 -22.78 -22.08
C HIS A 329 1.89 -24.15 -21.60
N LEU A 330 1.10 -24.69 -20.70
CA LEU A 330 0.75 -26.12 -20.77
C LEU A 330 -0.67 -26.30 -20.22
N VAL A 331 -1.64 -26.07 -21.12
CA VAL A 331 -2.96 -26.67 -20.98
C VAL A 331 -2.76 -28.16 -21.20
N ILE A 332 -2.65 -28.92 -20.12
CA ILE A 332 -2.74 -30.37 -20.21
C ILE A 332 -4.22 -30.72 -20.27
N SER A 333 -4.70 -30.89 -21.49
CA SER A 333 -5.94 -31.58 -21.78
C SER A 333 -5.79 -33.04 -21.33
N TYR A 334 -6.46 -33.42 -20.26
CA TYR A 334 -6.64 -34.82 -19.90
C TYR A 334 -7.58 -35.47 -20.92
N ALA A 335 -7.01 -36.05 -21.95
CA ALA A 335 -7.72 -37.03 -22.80
C ALA A 335 -7.81 -38.37 -22.03
N VAL A 336 -9.00 -38.68 -21.57
CA VAL A 336 -9.31 -40.00 -21.03
C VAL A 336 -9.30 -41.01 -22.17
N PHE A 337 -8.27 -41.85 -22.23
CA PHE A 337 -8.25 -43.02 -23.11
C PHE A 337 -9.03 -44.16 -22.46
N CYS A 338 -10.27 -44.37 -22.91
CA CYS A 338 -10.99 -45.61 -22.66
C CYS A 338 -10.42 -46.74 -23.57
N LEU A 339 -9.60 -47.60 -23.04
CA LEU A 339 -9.27 -48.89 -23.68
C LEU A 339 -10.42 -49.87 -23.43
N LYS A 340 -11.22 -50.17 -24.46
CA LYS A 340 -12.06 -51.37 -24.51
C LYS A 340 -11.15 -52.56 -24.73
N LYS A 341 -11.14 -53.52 -23.79
CA LYS A 341 -10.68 -54.87 -23.99
C LYS A 341 -11.72 -55.67 -24.75
N LYS A 342 -11.30 -56.32 -25.83
CA LYS A 342 -11.86 -57.56 -26.33
C LYS A 342 -11.20 -58.74 -25.64
#